data_0b32de8d7496648536ba919888f5c36c
#
_entry.id   0b32de8d7496648536ba919888f5c36c
#
_cell.length_a   1.000
_cell.length_b   1.000
_cell.length_c   1.000
_cell.angle_alpha   90.00
_cell.angle_beta   90.00
_cell.angle_gamma   90.00
#
_symmetry.space_group_name_H-M   'P 1'
#
loop_
_entity.id
_entity.type
_entity.pdbx_description
1 polymer ?
#
loop_
_entity_poly.entity_id
_entity_poly.type
_entity_poly.pdbx_seq_one_letter_code
_entity_poly.pdbx_strand_id
1 'polypeptide(L)'
;MKCLSTFVIAALFSGLCITAAFGQNPPKPGPELQKISFFVGNWTSEGDMKPGPMAPGGKVTIQEEGKWMDGGFFIVFHSTFKTLMGNGTGIALMGYDPQQGSYTYDEFNSTGEANHFKGTVEGETWTWISEMKMGPQTVKGRFTQKVLSPTSYSYKFELSSDGTTWNLIMDGKSTKNK
;
A
#
# COMPACT_ATOMS: atom_id res chain seq x y z
N MET A 1 -57.29 67.61 -15.24
CA MET A 1 -57.16 66.19 -15.67
C MET A 1 -55.72 65.82 -15.51
N LYS A 2 -55.40 64.85 -14.62
CA LYS A 2 -54.07 64.63 -14.04
C LYS A 2 -53.29 63.57 -14.85
N CYS A 3 -52.15 63.97 -15.38
CA CYS A 3 -51.16 63.00 -15.91
C CYS A 3 -50.36 62.40 -14.78
N LEU A 4 -50.40 61.09 -14.70
CA LEU A 4 -49.58 60.32 -13.75
C LEU A 4 -48.28 59.90 -14.49
N SER A 5 -47.15 60.45 -14.07
CA SER A 5 -45.84 60.04 -14.55
C SER A 5 -45.36 58.78 -13.79
N THR A 6 -45.19 57.71 -14.50
CA THR A 6 -44.61 56.46 -13.95
C THR A 6 -43.09 56.51 -14.09
N PHE A 7 -42.39 56.61 -12.98
CA PHE A 7 -40.93 56.43 -12.90
C PHE A 7 -40.59 54.96 -12.89
N VAL A 8 -39.89 54.49 -13.93
CA VAL A 8 -39.29 53.16 -13.97
C VAL A 8 -37.88 53.28 -13.44
N ILE A 9 -37.62 52.75 -12.26
CA ILE A 9 -36.29 52.62 -11.69
C ILE A 9 -35.67 51.31 -12.21
N ALA A 10 -34.74 51.39 -13.13
CA ALA A 10 -33.92 50.29 -13.60
C ALA A 10 -32.76 50.05 -12.58
N ALA A 11 -32.89 49.04 -11.74
CA ALA A 11 -31.83 48.60 -10.85
C ALA A 11 -30.82 47.75 -11.65
N LEU A 12 -29.66 48.32 -11.97
CA LEU A 12 -28.50 47.56 -12.49
C LEU A 12 -27.91 46.71 -11.39
N PHE A 13 -28.21 45.41 -11.41
CA PHE A 13 -27.54 44.42 -10.61
C PHE A 13 -26.22 44.03 -11.32
N SER A 14 -25.14 44.72 -10.98
CA SER A 14 -23.77 44.33 -11.42
C SER A 14 -23.38 43.11 -10.58
N GLY A 15 -23.63 41.90 -11.11
CA GLY A 15 -23.15 40.65 -10.55
C GLY A 15 -21.62 40.57 -10.64
N LEU A 16 -20.94 40.82 -9.51
CA LEU A 16 -19.52 40.59 -9.35
C LEU A 16 -19.29 39.07 -9.30
N CYS A 17 -19.06 38.44 -10.46
CA CYS A 17 -18.57 37.06 -10.54
C CYS A 17 -17.14 37.04 -10.00
N ILE A 18 -16.97 36.79 -8.70
CA ILE A 18 -15.69 36.43 -8.11
C ILE A 18 -15.41 34.98 -8.55
N THR A 19 -14.74 34.83 -9.69
CA THR A 19 -14.08 33.56 -10.05
C THR A 19 -12.89 33.42 -9.13
N ALA A 20 -13.08 32.78 -7.96
CA ALA A 20 -12.00 32.28 -7.15
C ALA A 20 -11.30 31.18 -8.00
N ALA A 21 -10.31 31.59 -8.80
CA ALA A 21 -9.38 30.67 -9.42
C ALA A 21 -8.55 30.05 -8.28
N PHE A 22 -9.03 28.93 -7.75
CA PHE A 22 -8.20 28.07 -6.94
C PHE A 22 -7.12 27.47 -7.83
N GLY A 23 -6.06 28.23 -8.03
CA GLY A 23 -4.80 27.76 -8.56
C GLY A 23 -4.12 26.87 -7.52
N GLN A 24 -4.76 25.75 -7.18
CA GLN A 24 -4.09 24.74 -6.37
C GLN A 24 -3.05 24.08 -7.26
N ASN A 25 -1.78 24.36 -6.97
CA ASN A 25 -0.72 23.51 -7.49
C ASN A 25 -1.10 22.06 -7.13
N PRO A 26 -1.01 21.11 -8.08
CA PRO A 26 -1.31 19.71 -7.77
C PRO A 26 -0.47 19.27 -6.56
N PRO A 27 -1.02 18.46 -5.67
CA PRO A 27 -0.29 17.98 -4.51
C PRO A 27 0.99 17.28 -4.96
N LYS A 28 2.09 17.47 -4.23
CA LYS A 28 3.37 16.82 -4.50
C LYS A 28 3.61 15.71 -3.49
N PRO A 29 4.25 14.60 -3.90
CA PRO A 29 4.65 13.54 -3.00
C PRO A 29 5.52 14.08 -1.85
N GLY A 30 5.19 13.70 -0.62
CA GLY A 30 5.95 14.05 0.59
C GLY A 30 7.24 13.24 0.75
N PRO A 31 8.09 13.60 1.72
CA PRO A 31 9.37 12.91 1.98
C PRO A 31 9.19 11.45 2.42
N GLU A 32 8.05 11.08 3.00
CA GLU A 32 7.73 9.70 3.39
C GLU A 32 7.71 8.77 2.19
N LEU A 33 7.23 9.25 1.05
CA LEU A 33 7.17 8.46 -0.18
C LEU A 33 8.55 8.17 -0.77
N GLN A 34 9.56 9.00 -0.48
CA GLN A 34 10.93 8.70 -0.91
C GLN A 34 11.50 7.45 -0.21
N LYS A 35 11.07 7.17 1.03
CA LYS A 35 11.52 5.97 1.75
C LYS A 35 11.08 4.68 1.07
N ILE A 36 9.85 4.63 0.54
CA ILE A 36 9.36 3.45 -0.18
C ILE A 36 9.96 3.28 -1.58
N SER A 37 10.67 4.29 -2.12
CA SER A 37 11.35 4.18 -3.41
C SER A 37 12.38 3.03 -3.46
N PHE A 38 12.86 2.57 -2.32
CA PHE A 38 13.69 1.38 -2.18
C PHE A 38 13.07 0.16 -2.89
N PHE A 39 11.74 -0.01 -2.77
CA PHE A 39 11.03 -1.15 -3.32
C PHE A 39 10.75 -1.07 -4.83
N VAL A 40 11.02 0.07 -5.48
CA VAL A 40 10.88 0.20 -6.94
C VAL A 40 11.92 -0.66 -7.65
N GLY A 41 11.49 -1.34 -8.72
CA GLY A 41 12.32 -2.19 -9.58
C GLY A 41 11.87 -3.64 -9.58
N ASN A 42 12.74 -4.51 -10.10
CA ASN A 42 12.46 -5.95 -10.21
C ASN A 42 13.14 -6.69 -9.05
N TRP A 43 12.37 -7.52 -8.37
CA TRP A 43 12.82 -8.27 -7.20
C TRP A 43 12.56 -9.76 -7.37
N THR A 44 13.47 -10.56 -6.85
CA THR A 44 13.29 -12.00 -6.67
C THR A 44 13.39 -12.31 -5.18
N SER A 45 12.33 -12.86 -4.62
CA SER A 45 12.27 -13.32 -3.23
C SER A 45 12.32 -14.83 -3.20
N GLU A 46 13.18 -15.36 -2.35
CA GLU A 46 13.30 -16.79 -2.08
C GLU A 46 13.13 -17.00 -0.57
N GLY A 47 12.32 -17.99 -0.19
CA GLY A 47 12.03 -18.24 1.21
C GLY A 47 11.51 -19.64 1.47
N ASP A 48 11.24 -19.85 2.77
CA ASP A 48 10.72 -21.10 3.30
C ASP A 48 9.42 -20.82 4.06
N MET A 49 8.34 -21.44 3.58
CA MET A 49 7.10 -21.53 4.33
C MET A 49 7.25 -22.64 5.38
N LYS A 50 6.82 -22.35 6.59
CA LYS A 50 6.88 -23.34 7.69
C LYS A 50 5.70 -24.29 7.58
N PRO A 51 5.88 -25.59 7.85
CA PRO A 51 4.76 -26.53 7.91
C PRO A 51 3.82 -26.16 9.05
N GLY A 52 2.53 -26.26 8.80
CA GLY A 52 1.48 -25.91 9.77
C GLY A 52 0.12 -26.38 9.32
N PRO A 53 -0.93 -26.08 10.12
CA PRO A 53 -2.30 -26.52 9.81
C PRO A 53 -2.83 -26.02 8.44
N MET A 54 -2.26 -24.94 7.92
CA MET A 54 -2.72 -24.27 6.68
C MET A 54 -1.90 -24.66 5.46
N ALA A 55 -0.66 -25.14 5.63
CA ALA A 55 0.22 -25.44 4.52
C ALA A 55 1.24 -26.53 4.89
N PRO A 56 1.62 -27.38 3.93
CA PRO A 56 2.63 -28.43 4.16
C PRO A 56 4.04 -27.87 4.37
N GLY A 57 4.23 -26.56 4.26
CA GLY A 57 5.54 -25.92 4.24
C GLY A 57 6.19 -26.00 2.86
N GLY A 58 7.48 -25.61 2.78
CA GLY A 58 8.28 -25.74 1.58
C GLY A 58 8.77 -24.43 0.99
N LYS A 59 9.44 -24.51 -0.16
CA LYS A 59 10.03 -23.36 -0.82
C LYS A 59 8.98 -22.43 -1.42
N VAL A 60 9.25 -21.14 -1.30
CA VAL A 60 8.49 -20.06 -1.92
C VAL A 60 9.43 -19.23 -2.78
N THR A 61 9.02 -18.96 -4.01
CA THR A 61 9.71 -18.01 -4.89
C THR A 61 8.70 -16.98 -5.36
N ILE A 62 9.03 -15.70 -5.24
CA ILE A 62 8.20 -14.60 -5.72
C ILE A 62 9.06 -13.75 -6.65
N GLN A 63 8.54 -13.43 -7.83
CA GLN A 63 9.08 -12.41 -8.72
C GLN A 63 8.12 -11.23 -8.70
N GLU A 64 8.66 -10.04 -8.49
CA GLU A 64 7.86 -8.84 -8.32
C GLU A 64 8.48 -7.67 -9.08
N GLU A 65 7.64 -6.90 -9.76
CA GLU A 65 7.99 -5.64 -10.39
C GLU A 65 7.22 -4.50 -9.70
N GLY A 66 7.96 -3.56 -9.09
CA GLY A 66 7.41 -2.35 -8.48
C GLY A 66 7.68 -1.12 -9.33
N LYS A 67 6.63 -0.35 -9.68
CA LYS A 67 6.71 0.89 -10.45
C LYS A 67 5.89 1.99 -9.81
N TRP A 68 6.42 3.21 -9.86
CA TRP A 68 5.61 4.36 -9.49
C TRP A 68 4.40 4.50 -10.40
N MET A 69 3.25 4.73 -9.79
CA MET A 69 2.06 5.23 -10.46
C MET A 69 2.27 6.69 -10.87
N ASP A 70 1.59 7.14 -11.92
CA ASP A 70 1.62 8.55 -12.32
C ASP A 70 1.26 9.45 -11.13
N GLY A 71 2.02 10.54 -10.98
CA GLY A 71 1.91 11.44 -9.83
C GLY A 71 2.81 11.08 -8.65
N GLY A 72 3.35 9.85 -8.56
CA GLY A 72 4.38 9.46 -7.57
C GLY A 72 3.87 9.27 -6.13
N PHE A 73 2.56 9.03 -5.93
CA PHE A 73 1.95 8.81 -4.63
C PHE A 73 1.89 7.33 -4.22
N PHE A 74 1.88 6.43 -5.21
CA PHE A 74 1.80 4.99 -4.98
C PHE A 74 2.78 4.24 -5.87
N ILE A 75 3.28 3.11 -5.34
CA ILE A 75 3.99 2.10 -6.12
C ILE A 75 2.98 0.99 -6.41
N VAL A 76 2.87 0.62 -7.69
CA VAL A 76 2.10 -0.56 -8.14
C VAL A 76 3.07 -1.72 -8.26
N PHE A 77 2.73 -2.84 -7.65
CA PHE A 77 3.47 -4.09 -7.77
C PHE A 77 2.70 -5.09 -8.60
N HIS A 78 3.40 -5.79 -9.48
CA HIS A 78 2.92 -6.98 -10.14
C HIS A 78 3.81 -8.13 -9.74
N SER A 79 3.24 -9.21 -9.24
CA SER A 79 3.98 -10.37 -8.77
C SER A 79 3.53 -11.68 -9.41
N THR A 80 4.45 -12.62 -9.48
CA THR A 80 4.18 -14.04 -9.69
C THR A 80 4.79 -14.83 -8.54
N PHE A 81 4.11 -15.83 -8.04
CA PHE A 81 4.61 -16.65 -6.95
C PHE A 81 4.49 -18.15 -7.27
N LYS A 82 5.40 -18.91 -6.68
CA LYS A 82 5.44 -20.37 -6.75
C LYS A 82 5.60 -20.91 -5.34
N THR A 83 4.73 -21.85 -4.98
CA THR A 83 4.72 -22.56 -3.71
C THR A 83 4.44 -24.05 -3.94
N LEU A 84 4.54 -24.89 -2.91
CA LEU A 84 4.10 -26.27 -2.99
C LEU A 84 2.59 -26.43 -3.21
N MET A 85 1.78 -25.41 -2.85
CA MET A 85 0.33 -25.41 -3.03
C MET A 85 -0.10 -24.95 -4.42
N GLY A 86 0.82 -24.43 -5.24
CA GLY A 86 0.54 -23.94 -6.59
C GLY A 86 1.25 -22.65 -6.92
N ASN A 87 0.93 -22.14 -8.10
CA ASN A 87 1.44 -20.89 -8.62
C ASN A 87 0.31 -19.86 -8.72
N GLY A 88 0.65 -18.60 -8.63
CA GLY A 88 -0.32 -17.53 -8.78
C GLY A 88 0.34 -16.21 -9.19
N THR A 89 -0.50 -15.21 -9.30
CA THR A 89 -0.13 -13.83 -9.59
C THR A 89 -0.73 -12.90 -8.54
N GLY A 90 -0.13 -11.75 -8.34
CA GLY A 90 -0.64 -10.73 -7.44
C GLY A 90 -0.47 -9.33 -8.00
N ILE A 91 -1.25 -8.42 -7.48
CA ILE A 91 -1.08 -6.99 -7.62
C ILE A 91 -1.12 -6.35 -6.24
N ALA A 92 -0.26 -5.36 -6.00
CA ALA A 92 -0.33 -4.60 -4.76
C ALA A 92 -0.11 -3.11 -4.99
N LEU A 93 -0.58 -2.31 -4.04
CA LEU A 93 -0.39 -0.86 -3.99
C LEU A 93 0.28 -0.50 -2.66
N MET A 94 1.40 0.22 -2.74
CA MET A 94 2.10 0.75 -1.56
C MET A 94 2.11 2.27 -1.61
N GLY A 95 1.76 2.90 -0.51
CA GLY A 95 1.73 4.36 -0.38
C GLY A 95 1.89 4.83 1.05
N TYR A 96 1.55 6.11 1.28
CA TYR A 96 1.54 6.71 2.60
C TYR A 96 0.24 7.48 2.82
N ASP A 97 -0.39 7.22 3.96
CA ASP A 97 -1.59 7.96 4.40
C ASP A 97 -1.16 9.05 5.39
N PRO A 98 -1.16 10.33 4.98
CA PRO A 98 -0.77 11.44 5.85
C PRO A 98 -1.77 11.70 6.97
N GLN A 99 -3.03 11.29 6.84
CA GLN A 99 -4.04 11.45 7.88
C GLN A 99 -3.82 10.48 9.04
N GLN A 100 -3.37 9.27 8.74
CA GLN A 100 -3.05 8.26 9.73
C GLN A 100 -1.56 8.24 10.14
N GLY A 101 -0.70 8.94 9.40
CA GLY A 101 0.74 8.95 9.65
C GLY A 101 1.38 7.58 9.44
N SER A 102 0.83 6.75 8.53
CA SER A 102 1.26 5.37 8.32
C SER A 102 1.38 5.02 6.84
N TYR A 103 2.24 4.06 6.53
CA TYR A 103 2.29 3.48 5.20
C TYR A 103 1.14 2.50 5.00
N THR A 104 0.68 2.37 3.76
CA THR A 104 -0.34 1.40 3.33
C THR A 104 0.25 0.42 2.35
N TYR A 105 -0.15 -0.84 2.45
CA TYR A 105 0.16 -1.88 1.47
C TYR A 105 -1.06 -2.77 1.31
N ASP A 106 -1.70 -2.66 0.15
CA ASP A 106 -2.91 -3.40 -0.20
C ASP A 106 -2.57 -4.40 -1.29
N GLU A 107 -2.81 -5.68 -1.02
CA GLU A 107 -2.45 -6.80 -1.89
C GLU A 107 -3.67 -7.61 -2.27
N PHE A 108 -3.72 -8.03 -3.52
CA PHE A 108 -4.74 -8.90 -4.09
C PHE A 108 -4.05 -9.97 -4.94
N ASN A 109 -4.49 -11.22 -4.83
CA ASN A 109 -3.89 -12.30 -5.59
C ASN A 109 -4.90 -13.19 -6.33
N SER A 110 -4.39 -14.00 -7.24
CA SER A 110 -5.19 -14.88 -8.10
C SER A 110 -5.83 -16.06 -7.36
N THR A 111 -5.55 -16.24 -6.07
CA THR A 111 -6.23 -17.23 -5.21
C THR A 111 -7.45 -16.65 -4.50
N GLY A 112 -7.74 -15.35 -4.73
CA GLY A 112 -8.89 -14.65 -4.16
C GLY A 112 -8.63 -14.01 -2.81
N GLU A 113 -7.37 -13.90 -2.39
CA GLU A 113 -7.01 -13.22 -1.15
C GLU A 113 -6.90 -11.72 -1.37
N ALA A 114 -7.37 -10.95 -0.38
CA ALA A 114 -7.22 -9.51 -0.27
C ALA A 114 -6.65 -9.20 1.12
N ASN A 115 -5.46 -8.61 1.15
CA ASN A 115 -4.74 -8.28 2.37
C ASN A 115 -4.52 -6.77 2.45
N HIS A 116 -4.79 -6.19 3.63
CA HIS A 116 -4.63 -4.77 3.89
C HIS A 116 -3.68 -4.58 5.08
N PHE A 117 -2.56 -3.93 4.83
CA PHE A 117 -1.53 -3.71 5.84
C PHE A 117 -1.36 -2.23 6.15
N LYS A 118 -1.11 -1.94 7.43
CA LYS A 118 -0.57 -0.66 7.89
C LYS A 118 0.89 -0.84 8.25
N GLY A 119 1.73 0.07 7.74
CA GLY A 119 3.17 -0.02 7.87
C GLY A 119 3.79 1.10 8.68
N THR A 120 4.87 0.76 9.36
CA THR A 120 5.81 1.69 10.00
C THR A 120 7.22 1.36 9.58
N VAL A 121 8.14 2.33 9.69
CA VAL A 121 9.56 2.12 9.44
C VAL A 121 10.39 2.71 10.57
N GLU A 122 11.30 1.90 11.11
CA GLU A 122 12.29 2.30 12.11
C GLU A 122 13.69 1.91 11.61
N GLY A 123 14.51 2.91 11.32
CA GLY A 123 15.79 2.68 10.67
C GLY A 123 15.63 1.94 9.34
N GLU A 124 16.20 0.75 9.26
CA GLU A 124 16.15 -0.13 8.07
C GLU A 124 15.05 -1.20 8.15
N THR A 125 14.19 -1.16 9.17
CA THR A 125 13.17 -2.18 9.43
C THR A 125 11.78 -1.63 9.15
N TRP A 126 11.08 -2.27 8.21
CA TRP A 126 9.68 -2.07 7.89
C TRP A 126 8.84 -3.11 8.60
N THR A 127 7.79 -2.68 9.27
CA THR A 127 6.82 -3.55 9.93
C THR A 127 5.43 -3.25 9.42
N TRP A 128 4.76 -4.26 8.90
CA TRP A 128 3.42 -4.21 8.35
C TRP A 128 2.49 -5.07 9.17
N ILE A 129 1.38 -4.52 9.61
CA ILE A 129 0.38 -5.22 10.42
C ILE A 129 -0.94 -5.28 9.65
N SER A 130 -1.55 -6.46 9.63
CA SER A 130 -2.90 -6.68 9.09
C SER A 130 -3.76 -7.44 10.09
N GLU A 131 -5.08 -7.36 9.90
CA GLU A 131 -6.05 -8.24 10.55
C GLU A 131 -6.70 -9.11 9.48
N MET A 132 -6.69 -10.42 9.69
CA MET A 132 -7.19 -11.40 8.74
C MET A 132 -8.23 -12.29 9.39
N LYS A 133 -9.23 -12.73 8.61
CA LYS A 133 -10.20 -13.74 9.04
C LYS A 133 -9.70 -15.14 8.72
N MET A 134 -9.61 -15.98 9.73
CA MET A 134 -9.30 -17.40 9.59
C MET A 134 -10.45 -18.21 10.17
N GLY A 135 -11.43 -18.53 9.31
CA GLY A 135 -12.70 -19.08 9.77
C GLY A 135 -13.44 -18.09 10.68
N PRO A 136 -13.88 -18.49 11.87
CA PRO A 136 -14.55 -17.60 12.82
C PRO A 136 -13.60 -16.64 13.57
N GLN A 137 -12.30 -16.89 13.52
CA GLN A 137 -11.30 -16.13 14.29
C GLN A 137 -10.74 -14.97 13.50
N THR A 138 -10.41 -13.87 14.20
CA THR A 138 -9.56 -12.81 13.68
C THR A 138 -8.16 -13.02 14.18
N VAL A 139 -7.19 -13.07 13.27
CA VAL A 139 -5.77 -13.17 13.58
C VAL A 139 -5.04 -11.94 13.07
N LYS A 140 -3.96 -11.58 13.74
CA LYS A 140 -3.06 -10.52 13.27
C LYS A 140 -1.94 -11.11 12.44
N GLY A 141 -1.69 -10.53 11.28
CA GLY A 141 -0.51 -10.79 10.46
C GLY A 141 0.54 -9.71 10.69
N ARG A 142 1.81 -10.12 10.80
CA ARG A 142 2.96 -9.22 10.86
C ARG A 142 3.95 -9.61 9.78
N PHE A 143 4.13 -8.74 8.81
CA PHE A 143 5.18 -8.86 7.82
C PHE A 143 6.31 -7.89 8.15
N THR A 144 7.52 -8.39 8.32
CA THR A 144 8.70 -7.58 8.65
C THR A 144 9.71 -7.70 7.54
N GLN A 145 10.21 -6.56 7.05
CA GLN A 145 11.27 -6.49 6.06
C GLN A 145 12.43 -5.70 6.67
N LYS A 146 13.64 -6.25 6.63
CA LYS A 146 14.86 -5.57 7.07
C LYS A 146 15.78 -5.37 5.88
N VAL A 147 16.03 -4.12 5.53
CA VAL A 147 16.98 -3.74 4.48
C VAL A 147 18.39 -4.18 4.89
N LEU A 148 19.07 -4.90 4.02
CA LEU A 148 20.41 -5.44 4.23
C LEU A 148 21.45 -4.71 3.38
N SER A 149 21.02 -4.21 2.22
CA SER A 149 21.84 -3.46 1.27
C SER A 149 20.93 -2.69 0.31
N PRO A 150 21.43 -1.80 -0.55
CA PRO A 150 20.62 -1.14 -1.58
C PRO A 150 19.87 -2.08 -2.53
N THR A 151 20.25 -3.36 -2.57
CA THR A 151 19.70 -4.37 -3.47
C THR A 151 19.19 -5.62 -2.79
N SER A 152 19.04 -5.61 -1.46
CA SER A 152 18.53 -6.80 -0.77
C SER A 152 17.87 -6.47 0.58
N TYR A 153 16.86 -7.25 0.94
CA TYR A 153 16.25 -7.27 2.28
C TYR A 153 15.92 -8.70 2.70
N SER A 154 15.94 -8.96 4.01
CA SER A 154 15.34 -10.16 4.59
C SER A 154 13.89 -9.88 4.92
N TYR A 155 13.06 -10.92 4.92
CA TYR A 155 11.67 -10.79 5.32
C TYR A 155 11.22 -11.96 6.19
N LYS A 156 10.17 -11.73 6.99
CA LYS A 156 9.43 -12.75 7.70
C LYS A 156 7.95 -12.38 7.79
N PHE A 157 7.11 -13.41 7.74
CA PHE A 157 5.69 -13.30 7.98
C PHE A 157 5.30 -14.14 9.18
N GLU A 158 4.58 -13.54 10.10
CA GLU A 158 4.20 -14.14 11.38
C GLU A 158 2.70 -13.93 11.61
N LEU A 159 2.06 -14.87 12.28
CA LEU A 159 0.66 -14.79 12.70
C LEU A 159 0.53 -14.84 14.21
N SER A 160 -0.47 -14.12 14.72
CA SER A 160 -0.80 -14.09 16.14
C SER A 160 -2.31 -14.08 16.35
N SER A 161 -2.81 -14.93 17.23
CA SER A 161 -4.21 -14.95 17.66
C SER A 161 -4.50 -14.02 18.83
N ASP A 162 -3.47 -13.67 19.63
CA ASP A 162 -3.58 -12.86 20.86
C ASP A 162 -2.91 -11.47 20.74
N GLY A 163 -2.19 -11.23 19.64
CA GLY A 163 -1.43 -10.00 19.40
C GLY A 163 -0.10 -9.93 20.17
N THR A 164 0.26 -10.95 20.93
CA THR A 164 1.47 -11.00 21.76
C THR A 164 2.40 -12.13 21.37
N THR A 165 1.87 -13.33 21.15
CA THR A 165 2.61 -14.52 20.72
C THR A 165 2.59 -14.61 19.20
N TRP A 166 3.77 -14.56 18.57
CA TRP A 166 3.91 -14.54 17.12
C TRP A 166 4.53 -15.85 16.61
N ASN A 167 3.80 -16.53 15.73
CA ASN A 167 4.23 -17.77 15.10
C ASN A 167 4.76 -17.48 13.71
N LEU A 168 5.99 -17.90 13.45
CA LEU A 168 6.62 -17.73 12.12
C LEU A 168 5.93 -18.65 11.11
N ILE A 169 5.43 -18.03 10.03
CA ILE A 169 4.78 -18.72 8.90
C ILE A 169 5.73 -18.84 7.72
N MET A 170 6.49 -17.78 7.44
CA MET A 170 7.41 -17.74 6.31
C MET A 170 8.56 -16.79 6.61
N ASP A 171 9.75 -17.12 6.13
CA ASP A 171 10.91 -16.22 6.12
C ASP A 171 11.74 -16.42 4.86
N GLY A 172 12.53 -15.40 4.52
CA GLY A 172 13.35 -15.45 3.33
C GLY A 172 14.16 -14.18 3.09
N LYS A 173 14.65 -14.09 1.86
CA LYS A 173 15.42 -12.96 1.37
C LYS A 173 14.93 -12.54 0.00
N SER A 174 14.90 -11.24 -0.24
CA SER A 174 14.64 -10.65 -1.53
C SER A 174 15.88 -9.96 -2.07
N THR A 175 16.11 -10.10 -3.37
CA THR A 175 17.25 -9.51 -4.09
C THR A 175 16.74 -8.78 -5.32
N LYS A 176 17.22 -7.55 -5.52
CA LYS A 176 16.90 -6.75 -6.69
C LYS A 176 17.65 -7.29 -7.90
N ASN A 177 16.91 -7.56 -8.96
CA ASN A 177 17.47 -8.00 -10.24
C ASN A 177 18.21 -6.83 -10.92
N LYS A 178 19.25 -7.14 -11.68
CA LYS A 178 20.00 -6.16 -12.48
C LYS A 178 19.21 -5.73 -13.70
#